data_c13086c8c185314499b6bf8a3cca65e6
#
_entry.id   c13086c8c185314499b6bf8a3cca65e6
#
_cell.length_a   1.000
_cell.length_b   1.000
_cell.length_c   1.000
_cell.angle_alpha   90.00
_cell.angle_beta   90.00
_cell.angle_gamma   90.00
#
_symmetry.space_group_name_H-M   'P 1'
#
loop_
_entity.id
_entity.type
_entity.pdbx_description
1 polymer ?
#
loop_
_entity_poly.entity_id
_entity_poly.type
_entity_poly.pdbx_seq_one_letter_code
_entity_poly.pdbx_strand_id
1 'polypeptide(L)'
;MSGPLEGIRVLDIATILAAPLAGTLMADFGADVVKAELPGTGDGLRNFPPFKDGKSVWWKAANRNKRFMTLDLRKPEGVELFLKMLPQFDVLLENFRTGTLAKWGLDKETLWKANPNLIILRATAFGQTGPYATKPGFARIFEAMSGLAYITGEPDGSPMHNGYPIGDAIGGLTACNAVLMALLGRERGNTKGGEEIDLSLTEATFRLLDSMTIQYDQLGEEPQRTGNASHYSAPANVFKTSDDQYVSLSGSTQATFIGNAKAIGRPDFLDDPMFATNASRFENRLAINVIYTEWFDTHTQAEAIEAFERE
;
A
#
# COMPACT_ATOMS: atom_id res chain seq x y z
N MET A 1 4.72 -18.39 -18.15
CA MET A 1 6.14 -18.03 -17.87
C MET A 1 6.54 -18.79 -16.62
N SER A 2 7.66 -19.46 -16.64
CA SER A 2 8.18 -20.07 -15.41
C SER A 2 8.65 -18.94 -14.48
N GLY A 3 8.29 -19.04 -13.23
CA GLY A 3 8.60 -18.01 -12.23
C GLY A 3 8.74 -18.65 -10.85
N PRO A 4 9.18 -17.89 -9.83
CA PRO A 4 9.40 -18.44 -8.50
C PRO A 4 8.14 -19.03 -7.84
N LEU A 5 6.94 -18.71 -8.35
CA LEU A 5 5.67 -19.23 -7.86
C LEU A 5 5.05 -20.26 -8.82
N GLU A 6 5.84 -20.82 -9.75
CA GLU A 6 5.36 -21.89 -10.62
C GLU A 6 4.86 -23.10 -9.79
N GLY A 7 3.69 -23.61 -10.12
CA GLY A 7 3.03 -24.70 -9.40
C GLY A 7 2.09 -24.22 -8.28
N ILE A 8 2.17 -22.97 -7.83
CA ILE A 8 1.22 -22.41 -6.86
C ILE A 8 -0.08 -22.01 -7.58
N ARG A 9 -1.22 -22.48 -7.07
CA ARG A 9 -2.56 -22.23 -7.61
C ARG A 9 -3.39 -21.38 -6.67
N VAL A 10 -3.88 -20.25 -7.17
CA VAL A 10 -4.61 -19.23 -6.40
C VAL A 10 -6.02 -19.09 -6.94
N LEU A 11 -7.03 -19.19 -6.07
CA LEU A 11 -8.41 -18.86 -6.37
C LEU A 11 -8.71 -17.46 -5.81
N ASP A 12 -8.91 -16.50 -6.70
CA ASP A 12 -9.23 -15.12 -6.38
C ASP A 12 -10.74 -14.89 -6.55
N ILE A 13 -11.48 -14.84 -5.45
CA ILE A 13 -12.90 -14.46 -5.41
C ILE A 13 -13.11 -13.04 -4.91
N ALA A 14 -12.02 -12.34 -4.61
CA ALA A 14 -12.05 -10.96 -4.13
C ALA A 14 -12.50 -9.97 -5.22
N THR A 15 -12.86 -8.75 -4.82
CA THR A 15 -13.36 -7.72 -5.72
C THR A 15 -12.55 -6.42 -5.60
N ILE A 16 -12.61 -5.61 -6.63
CA ILE A 16 -12.02 -4.27 -6.73
C ILE A 16 -10.49 -4.33 -6.75
N LEU A 17 -9.78 -4.02 -5.63
CA LEU A 17 -8.34 -3.75 -5.73
C LEU A 17 -7.48 -4.47 -4.68
N ALA A 18 -7.70 -4.29 -3.37
CA ALA A 18 -6.76 -4.72 -2.33
C ALA A 18 -6.33 -6.19 -2.44
N ALA A 19 -7.23 -7.13 -2.15
CA ALA A 19 -6.90 -8.56 -2.26
C ALA A 19 -6.66 -9.03 -3.71
N PRO A 20 -7.40 -8.54 -4.74
CA PRO A 20 -7.08 -8.86 -6.13
C PRO A 20 -5.66 -8.47 -6.56
N LEU A 21 -5.09 -7.38 -6.01
CA LEU A 21 -3.71 -6.98 -6.28
C LEU A 21 -2.71 -8.04 -5.79
N ALA A 22 -2.94 -8.65 -4.64
CA ALA A 22 -2.10 -9.77 -4.18
C ALA A 22 -2.07 -10.92 -5.19
N GLY A 23 -3.25 -11.30 -5.72
CA GLY A 23 -3.35 -12.32 -6.78
C GLY A 23 -2.63 -11.90 -8.06
N THR A 24 -2.67 -10.62 -8.43
CA THR A 24 -1.96 -10.11 -9.61
C THR A 24 -0.45 -10.17 -9.42
N LEU A 25 0.05 -9.75 -8.27
CA LEU A 25 1.49 -9.86 -7.94
C LEU A 25 1.95 -11.32 -7.97
N MET A 26 1.17 -12.23 -7.40
CA MET A 26 1.50 -13.66 -7.48
C MET A 26 1.50 -14.19 -8.92
N ALA A 27 0.55 -13.75 -9.76
CA ALA A 27 0.47 -14.12 -11.17
C ALA A 27 1.66 -13.57 -11.98
N ASP A 28 2.13 -12.36 -11.68
CA ASP A 28 3.32 -11.76 -12.30
C ASP A 28 4.58 -12.59 -12.04
N PHE A 29 4.63 -13.32 -10.94
CA PHE A 29 5.73 -14.20 -10.54
C PHE A 29 5.46 -15.69 -10.80
N GLY A 30 4.47 -16.02 -11.63
CA GLY A 30 4.29 -17.35 -12.19
C GLY A 30 3.23 -18.22 -11.51
N ALA A 31 2.50 -17.73 -10.49
CA ALA A 31 1.38 -18.49 -9.95
C ALA A 31 0.23 -18.60 -10.95
N ASP A 32 -0.48 -19.73 -10.95
CA ASP A 32 -1.70 -19.95 -11.74
C ASP A 32 -2.91 -19.36 -10.97
N VAL A 33 -3.26 -18.11 -11.29
CA VAL A 33 -4.33 -17.39 -10.61
C VAL A 33 -5.62 -17.45 -11.42
N VAL A 34 -6.68 -18.00 -10.83
CA VAL A 34 -8.03 -18.01 -11.39
C VAL A 34 -8.91 -17.02 -10.63
N LYS A 35 -9.35 -15.98 -11.34
CA LYS A 35 -10.31 -15.02 -10.78
C LYS A 35 -11.75 -15.45 -11.10
N ALA A 36 -12.54 -15.68 -10.06
CA ALA A 36 -13.96 -15.96 -10.19
C ALA A 36 -14.77 -14.66 -9.99
N GLU A 37 -15.59 -14.33 -10.96
CA GLU A 37 -16.43 -13.15 -10.96
C GLU A 37 -17.91 -13.51 -11.01
N LEU A 38 -18.75 -12.57 -10.57
CA LEU A 38 -20.20 -12.75 -10.65
C LEU A 38 -20.68 -12.79 -12.11
N PRO A 39 -21.49 -13.79 -12.52
CA PRO A 39 -22.05 -13.84 -13.86
C PRO A 39 -22.83 -12.56 -14.22
N GLY A 40 -22.65 -12.07 -15.42
CA GLY A 40 -23.33 -10.91 -16.00
C GLY A 40 -22.72 -9.55 -15.61
N THR A 41 -22.42 -9.33 -14.33
CA THR A 41 -21.88 -8.03 -13.85
C THR A 41 -20.37 -7.99 -13.76
N GLY A 42 -19.72 -9.11 -13.48
CA GLY A 42 -18.28 -9.16 -13.25
C GLY A 42 -17.84 -8.48 -11.95
N ASP A 43 -16.54 -8.15 -11.90
CA ASP A 43 -15.93 -7.35 -10.82
C ASP A 43 -16.30 -5.87 -10.97
N GLY A 44 -16.60 -5.20 -9.86
CA GLY A 44 -16.93 -3.76 -9.84
C GLY A 44 -15.85 -2.87 -10.47
N LEU A 45 -14.57 -3.26 -10.43
CA LEU A 45 -13.48 -2.50 -11.05
C LEU A 45 -13.63 -2.39 -12.59
N ARG A 46 -14.40 -3.27 -13.23
CA ARG A 46 -14.75 -3.16 -14.66
C ARG A 46 -15.48 -1.87 -15.03
N ASN A 47 -16.10 -1.23 -14.03
CA ASN A 47 -16.86 0.01 -14.17
C ASN A 47 -16.07 1.26 -13.76
N PHE A 48 -14.76 1.14 -13.47
CA PHE A 48 -13.92 2.27 -13.06
C PHE A 48 -13.06 2.78 -14.23
N PRO A 49 -12.96 4.12 -14.38
CA PRO A 49 -12.10 4.73 -15.40
C PRO A 49 -10.60 4.44 -15.14
N PRO A 50 -9.75 4.68 -16.16
CA PRO A 50 -10.07 5.18 -17.50
C PRO A 50 -10.62 4.09 -18.43
N PHE A 51 -11.41 4.51 -19.41
CA PHE A 51 -12.01 3.60 -20.40
C PHE A 51 -11.37 3.76 -21.78
N LYS A 52 -11.17 2.63 -22.46
CA LYS A 52 -10.88 2.56 -23.89
C LYS A 52 -11.85 1.59 -24.53
N ASP A 53 -12.53 2.03 -25.60
CA ASP A 53 -13.55 1.24 -26.33
C ASP A 53 -14.62 0.64 -25.36
N GLY A 54 -15.10 1.45 -24.42
CA GLY A 54 -16.09 1.06 -23.42
C GLY A 54 -15.61 0.07 -22.36
N LYS A 55 -14.29 -0.22 -22.29
CA LYS A 55 -13.70 -1.18 -21.34
C LYS A 55 -12.73 -0.49 -20.42
N SER A 56 -12.84 -0.76 -19.11
CA SER A 56 -11.87 -0.27 -18.11
C SER A 56 -10.47 -0.81 -18.42
N VAL A 57 -9.53 0.09 -18.68
CA VAL A 57 -8.12 -0.29 -18.84
C VAL A 57 -7.44 -0.50 -17.49
N TRP A 58 -7.95 0.13 -16.44
CA TRP A 58 -7.48 -0.13 -15.08
C TRP A 58 -7.77 -1.56 -14.65
N TRP A 59 -9.00 -2.06 -14.89
CA TRP A 59 -9.32 -3.46 -14.60
C TRP A 59 -8.37 -4.43 -15.32
N LYS A 60 -8.03 -4.16 -16.60
CA LYS A 60 -7.07 -4.99 -17.34
C LYS A 60 -5.69 -5.00 -16.73
N ALA A 61 -5.18 -3.83 -16.33
CA ALA A 61 -3.88 -3.71 -15.68
C ALA A 61 -3.85 -4.40 -14.30
N ALA A 62 -4.91 -4.17 -13.49
CA ALA A 62 -5.04 -4.71 -12.15
C ALA A 62 -5.30 -6.21 -12.08
N ASN A 63 -5.63 -6.86 -13.22
CA ASN A 63 -5.92 -8.29 -13.26
C ASN A 63 -5.14 -9.01 -14.37
N ARG A 64 -4.00 -8.44 -14.79
CA ARG A 64 -3.11 -9.08 -15.78
C ARG A 64 -2.64 -10.44 -15.28
N ASN A 65 -2.32 -11.32 -16.22
CA ASN A 65 -1.82 -12.67 -16.00
C ASN A 65 -2.77 -13.62 -15.27
N LYS A 66 -4.00 -13.21 -14.94
CA LYS A 66 -5.03 -14.08 -14.35
C LYS A 66 -5.84 -14.77 -15.45
N ARG A 67 -6.31 -15.97 -15.16
CA ARG A 67 -7.41 -16.62 -15.88
C ARG A 67 -8.73 -16.24 -15.23
N PHE A 68 -9.83 -16.31 -15.97
CA PHE A 68 -11.14 -15.86 -15.50
C PHE A 68 -12.19 -16.93 -15.65
N MET A 69 -13.08 -16.97 -14.67
CA MET A 69 -14.34 -17.73 -14.72
C MET A 69 -15.47 -16.92 -14.10
N THR A 70 -16.71 -17.33 -14.35
CA THR A 70 -17.86 -16.78 -13.65
C THR A 70 -18.46 -17.82 -12.72
N LEU A 71 -18.80 -17.39 -11.49
CA LEU A 71 -19.41 -18.26 -10.48
C LEU A 71 -20.26 -17.43 -9.51
N ASP A 72 -21.49 -17.86 -9.28
CA ASP A 72 -22.39 -17.20 -8.30
C ASP A 72 -22.42 -17.98 -6.99
N LEU A 73 -21.60 -17.55 -6.02
CA LEU A 73 -21.51 -18.15 -4.69
C LEU A 73 -22.74 -17.91 -3.79
N ARG A 74 -23.73 -17.13 -4.25
CA ARG A 74 -24.98 -16.92 -3.57
C ARG A 74 -25.99 -18.04 -3.87
N LYS A 75 -25.67 -18.90 -4.82
CA LYS A 75 -26.51 -20.03 -5.25
C LYS A 75 -25.94 -21.35 -4.75
N PRO A 76 -26.76 -22.27 -4.29
CA PRO A 76 -26.31 -23.58 -3.80
C PRO A 76 -25.44 -24.35 -4.81
N GLU A 77 -25.82 -24.31 -6.09
CA GLU A 77 -25.07 -24.99 -7.17
C GLU A 77 -23.69 -24.36 -7.37
N GLY A 78 -23.58 -23.04 -7.19
CA GLY A 78 -22.30 -22.32 -7.24
C GLY A 78 -21.39 -22.69 -6.07
N VAL A 79 -21.94 -22.79 -4.87
CA VAL A 79 -21.23 -23.24 -3.67
C VAL A 79 -20.76 -24.70 -3.83
N GLU A 80 -21.62 -25.58 -4.31
CA GLU A 80 -21.24 -26.98 -4.56
C GLU A 80 -20.07 -27.11 -5.55
N LEU A 81 -20.13 -26.38 -6.68
CA LEU A 81 -19.07 -26.37 -7.67
C LEU A 81 -17.78 -25.77 -7.09
N PHE A 82 -17.87 -24.68 -6.33
CA PHE A 82 -16.75 -24.06 -5.66
C PHE A 82 -16.01 -25.03 -4.73
N LEU A 83 -16.76 -25.73 -3.87
CA LEU A 83 -16.18 -26.71 -2.95
C LEU A 83 -15.53 -27.90 -3.68
N LYS A 84 -16.09 -28.32 -4.82
CA LYS A 84 -15.49 -29.36 -5.67
C LYS A 84 -14.16 -28.93 -6.32
N MET A 85 -14.02 -27.64 -6.62
CA MET A 85 -12.80 -27.09 -7.23
C MET A 85 -11.70 -26.82 -6.20
N LEU A 86 -12.08 -26.47 -4.97
CA LEU A 86 -11.19 -25.96 -3.94
C LEU A 86 -9.96 -26.85 -3.62
N PRO A 87 -10.04 -28.20 -3.68
CA PRO A 87 -8.87 -29.07 -3.47
C PRO A 87 -7.73 -28.87 -4.48
N GLN A 88 -7.99 -28.19 -5.59
CA GLN A 88 -6.98 -27.91 -6.61
C GLN A 88 -6.20 -26.62 -6.38
N PHE A 89 -6.50 -25.84 -5.33
CA PHE A 89 -5.89 -24.56 -5.06
C PHE A 89 -5.11 -24.57 -3.75
N ASP A 90 -4.01 -23.85 -3.72
CA ASP A 90 -3.18 -23.63 -2.53
C ASP A 90 -3.69 -22.48 -1.69
N VAL A 91 -4.24 -21.46 -2.34
CA VAL A 91 -4.59 -20.18 -1.74
C VAL A 91 -5.98 -19.75 -2.21
N LEU A 92 -6.78 -19.25 -1.28
CA LEU A 92 -8.03 -18.53 -1.51
C LEU A 92 -7.86 -17.06 -1.10
N LEU A 93 -8.15 -16.14 -2.02
CA LEU A 93 -8.17 -14.70 -1.75
C LEU A 93 -9.62 -14.20 -1.72
N GLU A 94 -10.01 -13.57 -0.63
CA GLU A 94 -11.33 -12.96 -0.49
C GLU A 94 -11.26 -11.61 0.24
N ASN A 95 -12.23 -10.72 -0.02
CA ASN A 95 -12.38 -9.44 0.66
C ASN A 95 -13.86 -9.04 0.87
N PHE A 96 -14.73 -10.02 1.04
CA PHE A 96 -16.11 -9.76 1.38
C PHE A 96 -16.21 -9.25 2.82
N ARG A 97 -17.31 -8.59 3.12
CA ARG A 97 -17.62 -8.20 4.51
C ARG A 97 -17.61 -9.41 5.41
N THR A 98 -17.05 -9.23 6.60
CA THR A 98 -16.98 -10.27 7.64
C THR A 98 -18.30 -11.01 7.80
N GLY A 99 -18.23 -12.33 7.77
CA GLY A 99 -19.40 -13.22 7.86
C GLY A 99 -20.15 -13.46 6.54
N THR A 100 -19.80 -12.82 5.43
CA THR A 100 -20.49 -13.01 4.15
C THR A 100 -20.31 -14.43 3.60
N LEU A 101 -19.09 -14.96 3.58
CA LEU A 101 -18.85 -16.33 3.13
C LEU A 101 -19.57 -17.36 4.02
N ALA A 102 -19.56 -17.15 5.34
CA ALA A 102 -20.27 -18.04 6.27
C ALA A 102 -21.78 -18.07 6.01
N LYS A 103 -22.41 -16.92 5.65
CA LYS A 103 -23.83 -16.87 5.22
C LYS A 103 -24.11 -17.67 3.96
N TRP A 104 -23.11 -17.87 3.11
CA TRP A 104 -23.21 -18.70 1.90
C TRP A 104 -22.81 -20.16 2.15
N GLY A 105 -22.55 -20.54 3.42
CA GLY A 105 -22.13 -21.90 3.78
C GLY A 105 -20.66 -22.17 3.50
N LEU A 106 -19.86 -21.12 3.37
CA LEU A 106 -18.41 -21.16 3.10
C LEU A 106 -17.61 -20.60 4.29
N ASP A 107 -17.98 -21.03 5.52
CA ASP A 107 -17.17 -20.78 6.71
C ASP A 107 -15.82 -21.53 6.60
N LYS A 108 -14.85 -21.15 7.45
CA LYS A 108 -13.50 -21.72 7.36
C LYS A 108 -13.45 -23.23 7.59
N GLU A 109 -14.31 -23.74 8.46
CA GLU A 109 -14.44 -25.16 8.75
C GLU A 109 -14.89 -25.94 7.51
N THR A 110 -15.86 -25.40 6.79
CA THR A 110 -16.35 -25.96 5.51
C THR A 110 -15.27 -25.90 4.44
N LEU A 111 -14.53 -24.77 4.34
CA LEU A 111 -13.44 -24.62 3.39
C LEU A 111 -12.31 -25.62 3.68
N TRP A 112 -11.87 -25.75 4.93
CA TRP A 112 -10.83 -26.70 5.31
C TRP A 112 -11.28 -28.15 5.28
N LYS A 113 -12.57 -28.45 5.44
CA LYS A 113 -13.11 -29.79 5.18
C LYS A 113 -12.96 -30.18 3.70
N ALA A 114 -13.12 -29.22 2.78
CA ALA A 114 -12.91 -29.45 1.35
C ALA A 114 -11.43 -29.48 0.98
N ASN A 115 -10.60 -28.61 1.59
CA ASN A 115 -9.15 -28.58 1.37
C ASN A 115 -8.41 -28.28 2.68
N PRO A 116 -7.94 -29.31 3.42
CA PRO A 116 -7.27 -29.12 4.71
C PRO A 116 -5.96 -28.32 4.68
N ASN A 117 -5.38 -28.11 3.49
CA ASN A 117 -4.12 -27.39 3.31
C ASN A 117 -4.31 -25.98 2.74
N LEU A 118 -5.56 -25.52 2.60
CA LEU A 118 -5.87 -24.22 1.99
C LEU A 118 -5.38 -23.08 2.87
N ILE A 119 -4.60 -22.18 2.29
CA ILE A 119 -4.32 -20.86 2.87
C ILE A 119 -5.45 -19.93 2.49
N ILE A 120 -6.12 -19.34 3.48
CA ILE A 120 -7.26 -18.44 3.29
C ILE A 120 -6.82 -17.02 3.66
N LEU A 121 -6.74 -16.12 2.69
CA LEU A 121 -6.56 -14.69 2.95
C LEU A 121 -7.92 -14.00 3.00
N ARG A 122 -8.22 -13.33 4.10
CA ARG A 122 -9.39 -12.47 4.31
C ARG A 122 -8.94 -11.03 4.51
N ALA A 123 -9.08 -10.20 3.48
CA ALA A 123 -8.69 -8.78 3.54
C ALA A 123 -9.94 -7.90 3.71
N THR A 124 -10.11 -7.33 4.89
CA THR A 124 -11.24 -6.43 5.18
C THR A 124 -10.74 -5.09 5.74
N ALA A 125 -11.60 -4.09 5.79
CA ALA A 125 -11.21 -2.78 6.30
C ALA A 125 -10.65 -2.84 7.73
N PHE A 126 -11.21 -3.70 8.60
CA PHE A 126 -10.93 -3.72 10.04
C PHE A 126 -10.63 -5.11 10.60
N GLY A 127 -10.35 -6.11 9.76
CA GLY A 127 -10.14 -7.49 10.18
C GLY A 127 -11.44 -8.26 10.44
N GLN A 128 -11.29 -9.53 10.84
CA GLN A 128 -12.42 -10.45 11.10
C GLN A 128 -12.92 -10.36 12.55
N THR A 129 -12.16 -9.72 13.44
CA THR A 129 -12.44 -9.62 14.88
C THR A 129 -12.45 -8.17 15.36
N GLY A 130 -12.86 -7.95 16.61
CA GLY A 130 -12.89 -6.63 17.22
C GLY A 130 -14.16 -5.81 16.92
N PRO A 131 -14.28 -4.60 17.51
CA PRO A 131 -15.51 -3.83 17.53
C PRO A 131 -15.92 -3.27 16.15
N TYR A 132 -15.00 -3.21 15.19
CA TYR A 132 -15.26 -2.69 13.85
C TYR A 132 -15.31 -3.76 12.76
N ALA A 133 -15.14 -5.03 13.09
CA ALA A 133 -15.07 -6.13 12.12
C ALA A 133 -16.23 -6.18 11.12
N THR A 134 -17.44 -5.78 11.53
CA THR A 134 -18.63 -5.76 10.67
C THR A 134 -18.85 -4.45 9.92
N LYS A 135 -18.06 -3.41 10.21
CA LYS A 135 -18.18 -2.12 9.53
C LYS A 135 -17.64 -2.19 8.10
N PRO A 136 -18.31 -1.56 7.14
CA PRO A 136 -17.79 -1.45 5.79
C PRO A 136 -16.66 -0.41 5.73
N GLY A 137 -15.71 -0.59 4.81
CA GLY A 137 -14.69 0.40 4.50
C GLY A 137 -14.11 0.20 3.11
N PHE A 138 -13.82 1.31 2.46
CA PHE A 138 -13.00 1.40 1.25
C PHE A 138 -11.74 2.21 1.56
N ALA A 139 -10.80 2.31 0.63
CA ALA A 139 -9.50 2.93 0.81
C ALA A 139 -9.51 4.21 1.66
N ARG A 140 -10.37 5.17 1.35
CA ARG A 140 -10.45 6.45 2.08
C ARG A 140 -10.85 6.30 3.54
N ILE A 141 -11.63 5.27 3.88
CA ILE A 141 -12.04 5.02 5.28
C ILE A 141 -10.85 4.53 6.10
N PHE A 142 -10.16 3.49 5.62
CA PHE A 142 -9.04 2.94 6.39
C PHE A 142 -7.76 3.78 6.26
N GLU A 143 -7.57 4.57 5.21
CA GLU A 143 -6.55 5.62 5.15
C GLU A 143 -6.77 6.71 6.21
N ALA A 144 -8.03 7.12 6.43
CA ALA A 144 -8.37 8.07 7.47
C ALA A 144 -8.24 7.46 8.87
N MET A 145 -8.77 6.24 9.06
CA MET A 145 -8.74 5.54 10.36
C MET A 145 -7.34 5.15 10.81
N SER A 146 -6.42 4.91 9.89
CA SER A 146 -5.00 4.63 10.19
C SER A 146 -4.21 5.89 10.56
N GLY A 147 -4.73 7.08 10.31
CA GLY A 147 -4.00 8.34 10.49
C GLY A 147 -3.27 8.84 9.25
N LEU A 148 -3.12 8.02 8.19
CA LEU A 148 -2.39 8.41 6.98
C LEU A 148 -2.93 9.70 6.35
N ALA A 149 -4.27 9.81 6.21
CA ALA A 149 -4.88 11.03 5.68
C ALA A 149 -4.68 12.22 6.61
N TYR A 150 -4.68 12.00 7.94
CA TYR A 150 -4.52 13.06 8.92
C TYR A 150 -3.16 13.76 8.79
N ILE A 151 -2.08 13.00 8.61
CA ILE A 151 -0.71 13.53 8.50
C ILE A 151 -0.36 14.04 7.10
N THR A 152 -1.23 13.84 6.11
CA THR A 152 -1.02 14.27 4.72
C THR A 152 -1.70 15.61 4.48
N GLY A 153 -0.96 16.58 3.94
CA GLY A 153 -1.45 17.91 3.59
C GLY A 153 -0.62 19.05 4.19
N GLU A 154 -0.99 20.26 3.86
CA GLU A 154 -0.35 21.49 4.40
C GLU A 154 -0.61 21.63 5.90
N PRO A 155 0.33 22.23 6.68
CA PRO A 155 0.21 22.36 8.14
C PRO A 155 -1.12 22.99 8.58
N ASP A 156 -1.52 24.08 7.93
CA ASP A 156 -2.74 24.83 8.23
C ASP A 156 -3.94 24.39 7.36
N GLY A 157 -3.75 23.37 6.53
CA GLY A 157 -4.77 22.85 5.62
C GLY A 157 -5.63 21.74 6.23
N SER A 158 -6.60 21.27 5.47
CA SER A 158 -7.36 20.07 5.81
C SER A 158 -6.53 18.79 5.59
N PRO A 159 -6.83 17.69 6.31
CA PRO A 159 -6.33 16.37 5.96
C PRO A 159 -6.59 16.01 4.49
N MET A 160 -5.62 15.41 3.83
CA MET A 160 -5.69 15.09 2.41
C MET A 160 -5.53 13.59 2.16
N HIS A 161 -6.23 13.12 1.13
CA HIS A 161 -6.00 11.79 0.58
C HIS A 161 -5.09 11.84 -0.65
N ASN A 162 -4.34 10.79 -0.87
CA ASN A 162 -3.67 10.57 -2.13
C ASN A 162 -4.71 10.42 -3.27
N GLY A 163 -4.38 10.86 -4.47
CA GLY A 163 -5.25 10.73 -5.66
C GLY A 163 -5.48 9.27 -6.11
N TYR A 164 -4.66 8.34 -5.64
CA TYR A 164 -4.77 6.89 -5.84
C TYR A 164 -5.21 6.21 -4.54
N PRO A 165 -5.96 5.09 -4.57
CA PRO A 165 -6.33 4.32 -3.37
C PRO A 165 -5.11 3.60 -2.79
N ILE A 166 -4.24 4.37 -2.15
CA ILE A 166 -2.93 3.90 -1.65
C ILE A 166 -3.10 2.85 -0.55
N GLY A 167 -4.14 2.97 0.28
CA GLY A 167 -4.44 1.98 1.31
C GLY A 167 -4.78 0.61 0.74
N ASP A 168 -5.51 0.54 -0.38
CA ASP A 168 -5.72 -0.73 -1.10
C ASP A 168 -4.41 -1.30 -1.66
N ALA A 169 -3.52 -0.44 -2.18
CA ALA A 169 -2.23 -0.88 -2.70
C ALA A 169 -1.33 -1.43 -1.58
N ILE A 170 -1.25 -0.74 -0.45
CA ILE A 170 -0.53 -1.19 0.76
C ILE A 170 -1.12 -2.52 1.24
N GLY A 171 -2.45 -2.60 1.33
CA GLY A 171 -3.15 -3.81 1.71
C GLY A 171 -2.84 -4.98 0.77
N GLY A 172 -2.85 -4.76 -0.55
CA GLY A 172 -2.51 -5.78 -1.54
C GLY A 172 -1.07 -6.28 -1.46
N LEU A 173 -0.11 -5.37 -1.24
CA LEU A 173 1.29 -5.73 -1.00
C LEU A 173 1.45 -6.53 0.30
N THR A 174 0.82 -6.08 1.38
CA THR A 174 0.83 -6.78 2.68
C THR A 174 0.19 -8.16 2.57
N ALA A 175 -0.94 -8.26 1.86
CA ALA A 175 -1.63 -9.51 1.58
C ALA A 175 -0.73 -10.51 0.82
N CYS A 176 -0.07 -10.05 -0.23
CA CYS A 176 0.87 -10.88 -1.00
C CYS A 176 2.01 -11.38 -0.10
N ASN A 177 2.64 -10.49 0.68
CA ASN A 177 3.70 -10.88 1.62
C ASN A 177 3.21 -11.91 2.65
N ALA A 178 2.04 -11.72 3.24
CA ALA A 178 1.49 -12.64 4.23
C ALA A 178 1.23 -14.04 3.64
N VAL A 179 0.67 -14.10 2.42
CA VAL A 179 0.45 -15.36 1.70
C VAL A 179 1.79 -16.05 1.38
N LEU A 180 2.80 -15.29 0.93
CA LEU A 180 4.13 -15.84 0.66
C LEU A 180 4.81 -16.38 1.92
N MET A 181 4.65 -15.72 3.07
CA MET A 181 5.14 -16.21 4.36
C MET A 181 4.46 -17.52 4.78
N ALA A 182 3.14 -17.62 4.59
CA ALA A 182 2.39 -18.86 4.87
C ALA A 182 2.82 -20.01 3.94
N LEU A 183 2.99 -19.74 2.64
CA LEU A 183 3.50 -20.72 1.67
C LEU A 183 4.91 -21.16 2.03
N LEU A 184 5.81 -20.26 2.40
CA LEU A 184 7.16 -20.57 2.83
C LEU A 184 7.18 -21.37 4.14
N GLY A 185 6.32 -21.03 5.10
CA GLY A 185 6.14 -21.76 6.35
C GLY A 185 5.74 -23.21 6.08
N ARG A 186 4.79 -23.42 5.17
CA ARG A 186 4.35 -24.74 4.71
C ARG A 186 5.47 -25.52 4.03
N GLU A 187 6.18 -24.91 3.09
CA GLU A 187 7.30 -25.53 2.36
C GLU A 187 8.41 -25.98 3.31
N ARG A 188 8.71 -25.22 4.35
CA ARG A 188 9.70 -25.55 5.37
C ARG A 188 9.20 -26.54 6.43
N GLY A 189 7.92 -26.92 6.38
CA GLY A 189 7.31 -27.82 7.37
C GLY A 189 7.13 -27.18 8.76
N ASN A 190 7.20 -25.84 8.86
CA ASN A 190 6.96 -25.12 10.10
C ASN A 190 5.47 -25.05 10.45
N THR A 191 4.61 -25.08 9.44
CA THR A 191 3.15 -25.12 9.58
C THR A 191 2.61 -26.39 8.94
N LYS A 192 1.53 -26.92 9.52
CA LYS A 192 0.84 -28.13 9.03
C LYS A 192 -0.62 -27.79 8.78
N GLY A 193 -1.10 -28.13 7.59
CA GLY A 193 -2.47 -27.86 7.19
C GLY A 193 -2.68 -26.44 6.66
N GLY A 194 -3.95 -26.03 6.62
CA GLY A 194 -4.36 -24.71 6.16
C GLY A 194 -4.13 -23.63 7.20
N GLU A 195 -3.94 -22.40 6.75
CA GLU A 195 -3.79 -21.21 7.58
C GLU A 195 -4.82 -20.15 7.18
N GLU A 196 -5.34 -19.43 8.15
CA GLU A 196 -6.20 -18.26 7.92
C GLU A 196 -5.40 -16.99 8.21
N ILE A 197 -5.31 -16.12 7.22
CA ILE A 197 -4.68 -14.81 7.32
C ILE A 197 -5.82 -13.80 7.44
N ASP A 198 -5.96 -13.22 8.64
CA ASP A 198 -6.87 -12.10 8.90
C ASP A 198 -6.12 -10.79 8.66
N LEU A 199 -6.41 -10.11 7.56
CA LEU A 199 -5.76 -8.86 7.18
C LEU A 199 -6.71 -7.68 7.35
N SER A 200 -6.42 -6.83 8.32
CA SER A 200 -7.00 -5.50 8.46
C SER A 200 -6.27 -4.50 7.56
N LEU A 201 -6.97 -3.89 6.60
CA LEU A 201 -6.39 -2.87 5.71
C LEU A 201 -6.04 -1.59 6.49
N THR A 202 -6.78 -1.29 7.56
CA THR A 202 -6.45 -0.20 8.50
C THR A 202 -5.11 -0.45 9.18
N GLU A 203 -4.90 -1.64 9.72
CA GLU A 203 -3.65 -1.99 10.41
C GLU A 203 -2.47 -2.08 9.45
N ALA A 204 -2.67 -2.63 8.24
CA ALA A 204 -1.64 -2.65 7.20
C ALA A 204 -1.16 -1.23 6.85
N THR A 205 -2.09 -0.27 6.76
CA THR A 205 -1.76 1.14 6.50
C THR A 205 -1.12 1.80 7.74
N PHE A 206 -1.68 1.55 8.93
CA PHE A 206 -1.15 2.06 10.21
C PHE A 206 0.28 1.60 10.48
N ARG A 207 0.64 0.38 10.10
CA ARG A 207 1.99 -0.18 10.25
C ARG A 207 3.09 0.65 9.60
N LEU A 208 2.75 1.47 8.59
CA LEU A 208 3.71 2.36 7.92
C LEU A 208 3.98 3.65 8.71
N LEU A 209 3.20 3.93 9.77
CA LEU A 209 3.30 5.12 10.59
C LEU A 209 4.04 4.84 11.92
N ASP A 210 5.01 3.94 11.90
CA ASP A 210 5.68 3.44 13.10
C ASP A 210 6.41 4.52 13.90
N SER A 211 7.17 5.41 13.22
CA SER A 211 7.87 6.52 13.87
C SER A 211 6.91 7.51 14.55
N MET A 212 5.78 7.77 13.92
CA MET A 212 4.76 8.69 14.43
C MET A 212 4.01 8.07 15.62
N THR A 213 3.75 6.76 15.55
CA THR A 213 3.14 6.02 16.65
C THR A 213 4.05 6.03 17.89
N ILE A 214 5.35 5.79 17.70
CA ILE A 214 6.35 5.83 18.77
C ILE A 214 6.48 7.25 19.35
N GLN A 215 6.46 8.30 18.52
CA GLN A 215 6.48 9.69 18.96
C GLN A 215 5.32 9.98 19.90
N TYR A 216 4.11 9.61 19.52
CA TYR A 216 2.94 9.80 20.37
C TYR A 216 3.02 8.99 21.69
N ASP A 217 3.37 7.70 21.58
CA ASP A 217 3.44 6.80 22.74
C ASP A 217 4.50 7.23 23.78
N GLN A 218 5.69 7.61 23.30
CA GLN A 218 6.82 7.91 24.19
C GLN A 218 6.91 9.38 24.63
N LEU A 219 6.44 10.30 23.81
CA LEU A 219 6.59 11.76 24.04
C LEU A 219 5.25 12.45 24.30
N GLY A 220 4.12 11.81 24.02
CA GLY A 220 2.80 12.43 24.08
C GLY A 220 2.58 13.51 23.01
N GLU A 221 3.44 13.54 21.99
CA GLU A 221 3.39 14.51 20.91
C GLU A 221 2.54 13.97 19.75
N GLU A 222 1.47 14.67 19.42
CA GLU A 222 0.62 14.32 18.28
C GLU A 222 1.31 14.73 16.98
N PRO A 223 1.60 13.75 16.06
CA PRO A 223 2.15 14.05 14.75
C PRO A 223 1.25 15.02 13.98
N GLN A 224 1.86 16.03 13.35
CA GLN A 224 1.16 17.05 12.58
C GLN A 224 1.49 16.95 11.09
N ARG A 225 0.66 17.55 10.25
CA ARG A 225 0.96 17.73 8.82
C ARG A 225 2.15 18.66 8.64
N THR A 226 3.03 18.31 7.72
CA THR A 226 4.26 19.08 7.42
C THR A 226 4.31 19.57 5.96
N GLY A 227 3.22 19.42 5.21
CA GLY A 227 3.22 19.67 3.77
C GLY A 227 4.20 18.72 3.07
N ASN A 228 5.10 19.29 2.27
CA ASN A 228 6.15 18.58 1.60
C ASN A 228 7.44 18.43 2.43
N ALA A 229 7.51 19.10 3.61
CA ALA A 229 8.69 19.00 4.46
C ALA A 229 8.75 17.66 5.21
N SER A 230 9.94 17.10 5.33
CA SER A 230 10.16 15.90 6.13
C SER A 230 9.95 16.17 7.63
N HIS A 231 9.41 15.19 8.33
CA HIS A 231 9.20 15.25 9.78
C HIS A 231 10.39 14.70 10.60
N TYR A 232 11.51 14.38 9.97
CA TYR A 232 12.72 13.85 10.67
C TYR A 232 14.05 14.40 10.13
N SER A 233 14.05 15.21 9.07
CA SER A 233 15.29 15.73 8.48
C SER A 233 15.09 17.06 7.77
N ALA A 234 16.17 17.84 7.66
CA ALA A 234 16.22 19.09 6.90
C ALA A 234 17.62 19.32 6.30
N PRO A 235 17.71 19.93 5.07
CA PRO A 235 16.60 20.24 4.19
C PRO A 235 16.01 18.98 3.56
N ALA A 236 14.70 18.86 3.55
CA ALA A 236 13.99 17.84 2.80
C ALA A 236 12.57 18.36 2.51
N ASN A 237 12.36 18.80 1.28
CA ASN A 237 11.14 19.49 0.86
C ASN A 237 11.00 19.46 -0.66
N VAL A 238 9.87 20.00 -1.15
CA VAL A 238 9.67 20.32 -2.56
C VAL A 238 9.77 21.84 -2.72
N PHE A 239 10.68 22.26 -3.58
CA PHE A 239 10.95 23.67 -3.85
C PHE A 239 10.45 24.06 -5.24
N LYS A 240 9.88 25.25 -5.36
CA LYS A 240 9.48 25.84 -6.63
C LYS A 240 10.67 26.56 -7.25
N THR A 241 10.87 26.43 -8.55
CA THR A 241 11.96 27.08 -9.29
C THR A 241 11.49 28.35 -10.01
N SER A 242 12.43 29.18 -10.47
CA SER A 242 12.14 30.46 -11.14
C SER A 242 11.34 30.32 -12.44
N ASP A 243 11.33 29.12 -13.05
CA ASP A 243 10.57 28.77 -14.24
C ASP A 243 9.24 28.02 -13.95
N ASP A 244 8.69 28.21 -12.74
CA ASP A 244 7.44 27.61 -12.28
C ASP A 244 7.43 26.05 -12.27
N GLN A 245 8.60 25.43 -12.24
CA GLN A 245 8.75 23.99 -12.07
C GLN A 245 8.98 23.62 -10.59
N TYR A 246 9.14 22.35 -10.29
CA TYR A 246 9.36 21.86 -8.92
C TYR A 246 10.54 20.91 -8.86
N VAL A 247 11.32 21.00 -7.78
CA VAL A 247 12.42 20.09 -7.46
C VAL A 247 12.17 19.51 -6.07
N SER A 248 12.21 18.17 -5.95
CA SER A 248 12.21 17.48 -4.66
C SER A 248 13.65 17.28 -4.21
N LEU A 249 13.99 17.83 -3.05
CA LEU A 249 15.32 17.76 -2.46
C LEU A 249 15.28 16.99 -1.14
N SER A 250 16.34 16.20 -0.90
CA SER A 250 16.56 15.53 0.39
C SER A 250 18.00 15.71 0.85
N GLY A 251 18.20 16.21 2.08
CA GLY A 251 19.49 16.30 2.77
C GLY A 251 19.54 15.44 4.03
N SER A 252 18.89 14.27 4.01
CA SER A 252 18.65 13.43 5.19
C SER A 252 19.93 12.83 5.78
N THR A 253 20.99 12.61 4.98
CA THR A 253 22.28 12.16 5.49
C THR A 253 23.27 13.31 5.53
N GLN A 254 24.33 13.20 6.36
CA GLN A 254 25.36 14.23 6.40
C GLN A 254 26.10 14.35 5.06
N ALA A 255 26.32 13.24 4.35
CA ALA A 255 26.97 13.26 3.04
C ALA A 255 26.12 14.01 1.99
N THR A 256 24.82 13.73 1.92
CA THR A 256 23.92 14.46 1.00
C THR A 256 23.79 15.94 1.39
N PHE A 257 23.79 16.26 2.68
CA PHE A 257 23.78 17.64 3.11
C PHE A 257 25.02 18.43 2.70
N ILE A 258 26.21 17.79 2.78
CA ILE A 258 27.48 18.41 2.32
C ILE A 258 27.39 18.78 0.84
N GLY A 259 26.92 17.87 -0.02
CA GLY A 259 26.70 18.16 -1.44
C GLY A 259 25.66 19.28 -1.64
N ASN A 260 24.53 19.19 -0.95
CA ASN A 260 23.46 20.19 -1.05
C ASN A 260 23.95 21.61 -0.65
N ALA A 261 24.70 21.72 0.43
CA ALA A 261 25.25 23.01 0.88
C ALA A 261 26.23 23.62 -0.14
N LYS A 262 27.07 22.79 -0.75
CA LYS A 262 28.00 23.21 -1.81
C LYS A 262 27.24 23.63 -3.07
N ALA A 263 26.23 22.86 -3.48
CA ALA A 263 25.42 23.13 -4.67
C ALA A 263 24.78 24.52 -4.63
N ILE A 264 24.28 24.96 -3.45
CA ILE A 264 23.71 26.29 -3.26
C ILE A 264 24.76 27.37 -2.90
N GLY A 265 26.05 27.03 -2.94
CA GLY A 265 27.15 27.98 -2.62
C GLY A 265 27.27 28.33 -1.13
N ARG A 266 26.79 27.46 -0.23
CA ARG A 266 26.79 27.67 1.23
C ARG A 266 27.61 26.58 1.98
N PRO A 267 28.87 26.33 1.63
CA PRO A 267 29.71 25.39 2.36
C PRO A 267 29.92 25.76 3.84
N ASP A 268 29.74 27.05 4.19
CA ASP A 268 29.79 27.59 5.55
C ASP A 268 28.78 26.93 6.49
N PHE A 269 27.68 26.35 5.98
CA PHE A 269 26.68 25.60 6.79
C PHE A 269 27.26 24.39 7.51
N LEU A 270 28.39 23.87 7.04
CA LEU A 270 29.01 22.71 7.65
C LEU A 270 29.64 23.04 9.01
N ASP A 271 30.07 24.31 9.19
CA ASP A 271 30.67 24.82 10.41
C ASP A 271 29.69 25.66 11.26
N ASP A 272 28.47 25.94 10.73
CA ASP A 272 27.45 26.68 11.46
C ASP A 272 26.77 25.75 12.48
N PRO A 273 26.80 26.08 13.78
CA PRO A 273 26.12 25.28 14.82
C PRO A 273 24.63 25.06 14.55
N MET A 274 23.95 25.96 13.83
CA MET A 274 22.55 25.82 13.47
C MET A 274 22.32 24.71 12.44
N PHE A 275 23.32 24.36 11.61
CA PHE A 275 23.14 23.49 10.46
C PHE A 275 24.12 22.32 10.39
N ALA A 276 25.15 22.29 11.21
CA ALA A 276 26.24 21.30 11.15
C ALA A 276 25.78 19.84 11.31
N THR A 277 24.73 19.58 12.08
CA THR A 277 24.18 18.23 12.31
C THR A 277 22.73 18.11 11.82
N ASN A 278 22.27 16.87 11.54
CA ASN A 278 20.86 16.69 11.19
C ASN A 278 19.92 17.13 12.32
N ALA A 279 20.28 16.91 13.58
CA ALA A 279 19.49 17.35 14.73
C ALA A 279 19.34 18.88 14.77
N SER A 280 20.47 19.60 14.66
CA SER A 280 20.42 21.07 14.64
C SER A 280 19.71 21.64 13.42
N ARG A 281 19.86 21.02 12.24
CA ARG A 281 19.09 21.39 11.04
C ARG A 281 17.59 21.18 11.23
N PHE A 282 17.20 20.06 11.86
CA PHE A 282 15.80 19.79 12.10
C PHE A 282 15.18 20.78 13.10
N GLU A 283 15.89 21.13 14.15
CA GLU A 283 15.48 22.19 15.08
C GLU A 283 15.30 23.53 14.35
N ASN A 284 16.21 23.84 13.42
CA ASN A 284 16.21 25.09 12.62
C ASN A 284 15.60 24.90 11.22
N ARG A 285 14.71 23.91 11.04
CA ARG A 285 14.16 23.53 9.73
C ARG A 285 13.44 24.64 8.98
N LEU A 286 12.83 25.57 9.68
CA LEU A 286 12.18 26.70 9.05
C LEU A 286 13.23 27.64 8.42
N ALA A 287 14.29 27.96 9.15
CA ALA A 287 15.36 28.84 8.67
C ALA A 287 16.07 28.25 7.45
N ILE A 288 16.46 26.98 7.50
CA ILE A 288 17.14 26.35 6.37
C ILE A 288 16.24 26.21 5.15
N ASN A 289 14.96 25.90 5.32
CA ASN A 289 14.00 25.82 4.21
C ASN A 289 13.80 27.19 3.52
N VAL A 290 13.79 28.31 4.26
CA VAL A 290 13.73 29.66 3.68
C VAL A 290 14.93 29.89 2.77
N ILE A 291 16.15 29.58 3.24
CA ILE A 291 17.39 29.78 2.46
C ILE A 291 17.37 28.97 1.16
N TYR A 292 16.92 27.71 1.22
CA TYR A 292 16.80 26.89 0.01
C TYR A 292 15.69 27.41 -0.92
N THR A 293 14.55 27.88 -0.38
CA THR A 293 13.49 28.48 -1.17
C THR A 293 14.01 29.70 -1.93
N GLU A 294 14.70 30.63 -1.28
CA GLU A 294 15.29 31.82 -1.90
C GLU A 294 16.28 31.46 -3.02
N TRP A 295 17.09 30.40 -2.82
CA TRP A 295 17.99 29.92 -3.85
C TRP A 295 17.22 29.35 -5.06
N PHE A 296 16.21 28.51 -4.84
CA PHE A 296 15.42 27.91 -5.91
C PHE A 296 14.58 28.96 -6.66
N ASP A 297 14.09 29.99 -6.00
CA ASP A 297 13.33 31.11 -6.62
C ASP A 297 14.17 31.87 -7.68
N THR A 298 15.49 31.75 -7.63
CA THR A 298 16.41 32.44 -8.57
C THR A 298 17.03 31.51 -9.62
N HIS A 299 16.76 30.20 -9.56
CA HIS A 299 17.32 29.21 -10.47
C HIS A 299 16.21 28.45 -11.19
N THR A 300 16.39 28.17 -12.47
CA THR A 300 15.51 27.25 -13.22
C THR A 300 15.67 25.82 -12.76
N GLN A 301 14.70 24.97 -13.07
CA GLN A 301 14.79 23.54 -12.74
C GLN A 301 16.06 22.90 -13.32
N ALA A 302 16.43 23.23 -14.57
CA ALA A 302 17.60 22.69 -15.23
C ALA A 302 18.91 23.12 -14.52
N GLU A 303 19.05 24.40 -14.17
CA GLU A 303 20.19 24.94 -13.42
C GLU A 303 20.29 24.28 -12.03
N ALA A 304 19.16 24.12 -11.36
CA ALA A 304 19.12 23.46 -10.07
C ALA A 304 19.60 22.00 -10.16
N ILE A 305 19.06 21.22 -11.10
CA ILE A 305 19.47 19.82 -11.31
C ILE A 305 20.97 19.75 -11.58
N GLU A 306 21.51 20.58 -12.50
CA GLU A 306 22.94 20.61 -12.82
C GLU A 306 23.80 20.94 -11.59
N ALA A 307 23.36 21.91 -10.77
CA ALA A 307 24.10 22.29 -9.55
C ALA A 307 24.19 21.14 -8.54
N PHE A 308 23.08 20.41 -8.31
CA PHE A 308 23.04 19.30 -7.35
C PHE A 308 23.68 18.00 -7.89
N GLU A 309 23.62 17.73 -9.19
CA GLU A 309 24.27 16.57 -9.80
C GLU A 309 25.80 16.68 -9.84
N ARG A 310 26.35 17.90 -9.80
CA ARG A 310 27.78 18.15 -9.82
C ARG A 310 28.47 17.82 -8.48
N GLU A 311 27.77 17.91 -7.35
CA GLU A 311 28.30 17.75 -5.99
C GLU A 311 27.91 16.39 -5.38
#